data_beab0f211dea8342ab133e096e0ea3fc
#
_entry.id   beab0f211dea8342ab133e096e0ea3fc
#
_cell.length_a   1.000
_cell.length_b   1.000
_cell.length_c   1.000
_cell.angle_alpha   90.00
_cell.angle_beta   90.00
_cell.angle_gamma   90.00
#
_symmetry.space_group_name_H-M   'P 1'
#
loop_
_entity.id
_entity.type
_entity.pdbx_description
1 polymer ?
#
loop_
_entity_poly.entity_id
_entity_poly.type
_entity_poly.pdbx_seq_one_letter_code
_entity_poly.pdbx_strand_id
1 'polypeptide(L)'
;MKIFVTGASGWIGSAVTAELIAAGHEVVGLARSDESAAKVEAAGATVQRGDLDDHDSLRAGAEGVDGIIHTGYNHDFSQMENAAATDFAAITLFGDILEGTNGPLVFASGILGAVSVETDRPDPATSWSPRLRTEALALGWGETRGIRSAAVRLAPTVHGEGDHGFIQAMVNFDKAAGKAGYVGATRWPAVHRLDAARLFRILAEEAPGN
;
A
#
# COMPACT_ATOMS: atom_id res chain seq x y z
N MET A 1 13.89 -12.34 -4.72
CA MET A 1 13.26 -11.50 -5.76
C MET A 1 13.80 -10.08 -5.63
N LYS A 2 13.80 -9.34 -6.72
CA LYS A 2 13.99 -7.89 -6.73
C LYS A 2 12.61 -7.23 -6.80
N ILE A 3 12.26 -6.39 -5.83
CA ILE A 3 10.90 -5.84 -5.67
C ILE A 3 10.96 -4.30 -5.66
N PHE A 4 10.15 -3.67 -6.51
CA PHE A 4 9.95 -2.23 -6.47
C PHE A 4 8.87 -1.87 -5.45
N VAL A 5 9.19 -0.96 -4.51
CA VAL A 5 8.29 -0.54 -3.45
C VAL A 5 8.03 0.96 -3.56
N THR A 6 6.78 1.35 -3.82
CA THR A 6 6.37 2.75 -3.70
C THR A 6 5.92 3.03 -2.27
N GLY A 7 6.11 4.28 -1.81
CA GLY A 7 5.86 4.63 -0.41
C GLY A 7 6.84 3.99 0.57
N ALA A 8 8.02 3.54 0.10
CA ALA A 8 9.04 2.80 0.86
C ALA A 8 9.52 3.49 2.15
N SER A 9 9.45 4.81 2.22
CA SER A 9 9.79 5.60 3.42
C SER A 9 8.60 5.93 4.33
N GLY A 10 7.37 5.55 3.92
CA GLY A 10 6.13 5.82 4.65
C GLY A 10 5.90 4.89 5.84
N TRP A 11 4.79 5.11 6.57
CA TRP A 11 4.46 4.35 7.78
C TRP A 11 4.42 2.83 7.57
N ILE A 12 3.71 2.38 6.55
CA ILE A 12 3.59 0.96 6.21
C ILE A 12 4.77 0.51 5.34
N GLY A 13 5.10 1.30 4.30
CA GLY A 13 6.12 0.94 3.33
C GLY A 13 7.52 0.76 3.93
N SER A 14 7.89 1.51 4.98
CA SER A 14 9.16 1.30 5.67
C SER A 14 9.24 -0.04 6.41
N ALA A 15 8.13 -0.49 6.99
CA ALA A 15 8.05 -1.81 7.60
C ALA A 15 8.07 -2.93 6.53
N VAL A 16 7.37 -2.72 5.39
CA VAL A 16 7.42 -3.64 4.24
C VAL A 16 8.83 -3.75 3.68
N THR A 17 9.52 -2.62 3.48
CA THR A 17 10.91 -2.60 3.01
C THR A 17 11.84 -3.39 3.93
N ALA A 18 11.74 -3.14 5.24
CA ALA A 18 12.55 -3.87 6.23
C ALA A 18 12.25 -5.37 6.26
N GLU A 19 10.97 -5.76 6.19
CA GLU A 19 10.52 -7.15 6.17
C GLU A 19 11.04 -7.89 4.92
N LEU A 20 10.98 -7.26 3.74
CA LEU A 20 11.47 -7.82 2.49
C LEU A 20 12.99 -8.04 2.53
N ILE A 21 13.75 -7.06 3.01
CA ILE A 21 15.21 -7.15 3.13
C ILE A 21 15.59 -8.25 4.14
N ALA A 22 14.91 -8.32 5.29
CA ALA A 22 15.13 -9.37 6.28
C ALA A 22 14.85 -10.77 5.74
N ALA A 23 13.93 -10.91 4.78
CA ALA A 23 13.63 -12.15 4.06
C ALA A 23 14.59 -12.45 2.90
N GLY A 24 15.59 -11.59 2.64
CA GLY A 24 16.61 -11.80 1.59
C GLY A 24 16.20 -11.32 0.20
N HIS A 25 15.21 -10.45 0.09
CA HIS A 25 14.84 -9.80 -1.16
C HIS A 25 15.68 -8.53 -1.40
N GLU A 26 15.90 -8.21 -2.68
CA GLU A 26 16.42 -6.92 -3.10
C GLU A 26 15.24 -5.94 -3.23
N VAL A 27 15.38 -4.74 -2.67
CA VAL A 27 14.34 -3.72 -2.72
C VAL A 27 14.83 -2.46 -3.43
N VAL A 28 14.01 -1.98 -4.38
CA VAL A 28 14.13 -0.66 -4.98
C VAL A 28 13.00 0.19 -4.41
N GLY A 29 13.32 1.24 -3.66
CA GLY A 29 12.33 2.09 -2.99
C GLY A 29 12.18 3.44 -3.70
N LEU A 30 10.93 3.81 -4.04
CA LEU A 30 10.61 5.14 -4.59
C LEU A 30 10.75 6.20 -3.50
N ALA A 31 11.49 7.27 -3.81
CA ALA A 31 11.71 8.40 -2.91
C ALA A 31 11.64 9.74 -3.63
N ARG A 32 10.72 10.63 -3.22
CA ARG A 32 10.52 11.94 -3.83
C ARG A 32 11.39 13.07 -3.26
N SER A 33 11.86 12.92 -2.03
CA SER A 33 12.69 13.93 -1.34
C SER A 33 14.00 13.32 -0.84
N ASP A 34 14.98 14.16 -0.49
CA ASP A 34 16.24 13.69 0.09
C ASP A 34 16.04 13.01 1.43
N GLU A 35 15.10 13.50 2.25
CA GLU A 35 14.71 12.85 3.51
C GLU A 35 14.16 11.43 3.28
N SER A 36 13.27 11.27 2.30
CA SER A 36 12.72 9.94 1.97
C SER A 36 13.78 9.02 1.39
N ALA A 37 14.69 9.55 0.56
CA ALA A 37 15.81 8.78 0.02
C ALA A 37 16.75 8.27 1.13
N ALA A 38 17.14 9.14 2.06
CA ALA A 38 17.97 8.76 3.19
C ALA A 38 17.33 7.65 4.06
N LYS A 39 16.00 7.68 4.25
CA LYS A 39 15.28 6.61 4.97
C LYS A 39 15.31 5.27 4.22
N VAL A 40 15.15 5.30 2.90
CA VAL A 40 15.20 4.11 2.04
C VAL A 40 16.60 3.51 2.04
N GLU A 41 17.64 4.33 1.91
CA GLU A 41 19.04 3.88 1.97
C GLU A 41 19.40 3.31 3.36
N ALA A 42 18.98 3.97 4.43
CA ALA A 42 19.21 3.51 5.80
C ALA A 42 18.54 2.16 6.10
N ALA A 43 17.44 1.84 5.40
CA ALA A 43 16.81 0.53 5.46
C ALA A 43 17.55 -0.56 4.65
N GLY A 44 18.56 -0.20 3.86
CA GLY A 44 19.33 -1.13 3.02
C GLY A 44 18.74 -1.33 1.62
N ALA A 45 17.79 -0.51 1.19
CA ALA A 45 17.20 -0.57 -0.13
C ALA A 45 17.91 0.38 -1.13
N THR A 46 17.85 0.04 -2.41
CA THR A 46 18.28 0.95 -3.49
C THR A 46 17.24 2.05 -3.70
N VAL A 47 17.67 3.29 -3.86
CA VAL A 47 16.78 4.43 -4.08
C VAL A 47 16.50 4.63 -5.56
N GLN A 48 15.22 4.68 -5.92
CA GLN A 48 14.72 5.29 -7.16
C GLN A 48 14.15 6.67 -6.84
N ARG A 49 14.75 7.72 -7.40
CA ARG A 49 14.21 9.09 -7.28
C ARG A 49 13.01 9.27 -8.20
N GLY A 50 11.93 9.81 -7.67
CA GLY A 50 10.72 10.05 -8.43
C GLY A 50 9.49 10.30 -7.55
N ASP A 51 8.34 10.45 -8.19
CA ASP A 51 7.03 10.65 -7.55
C ASP A 51 5.98 9.73 -8.19
N LEU A 52 4.84 9.58 -7.54
CA LEU A 52 3.71 8.79 -8.07
C LEU A 52 3.09 9.41 -9.33
N ASP A 53 3.22 10.71 -9.51
CA ASP A 53 2.76 11.44 -10.69
C ASP A 53 3.79 11.42 -11.85
N ASP A 54 5.02 10.99 -11.59
CA ASP A 54 6.08 10.87 -12.59
C ASP A 54 6.19 9.42 -13.09
N HIS A 55 5.43 9.12 -14.14
CA HIS A 55 5.35 7.78 -14.73
C HIS A 55 6.70 7.28 -15.27
N ASP A 56 7.58 8.17 -15.73
CA ASP A 56 8.91 7.77 -16.21
C ASP A 56 9.78 7.30 -15.04
N SER A 57 9.70 7.96 -13.89
CA SER A 57 10.38 7.51 -12.67
C SER A 57 9.84 6.18 -12.15
N LEU A 58 8.52 5.95 -12.26
CA LEU A 58 7.90 4.67 -11.90
C LEU A 58 8.38 3.55 -12.83
N ARG A 59 8.45 3.79 -14.15
CA ARG A 59 8.98 2.82 -15.12
C ARG A 59 10.44 2.49 -14.82
N ALA A 60 11.27 3.49 -14.59
CA ALA A 60 12.67 3.30 -14.26
C ALA A 60 12.87 2.47 -12.96
N GLY A 61 12.06 2.73 -11.93
CA GLY A 61 12.08 1.97 -10.68
C GLY A 61 11.65 0.52 -10.83
N ALA A 62 10.75 0.26 -11.77
CA ALA A 62 10.21 -1.07 -12.05
C ALA A 62 11.01 -1.83 -13.13
N GLU A 63 12.09 -1.27 -13.67
CA GLU A 63 12.92 -1.94 -14.67
C GLU A 63 13.66 -3.14 -14.08
N GLY A 64 13.43 -4.31 -14.67
CA GLY A 64 14.11 -5.55 -14.28
C GLY A 64 13.79 -6.03 -12.87
N VAL A 65 12.60 -5.68 -12.33
CA VAL A 65 12.11 -6.23 -11.06
C VAL A 65 11.25 -7.46 -11.29
N ASP A 66 11.20 -8.34 -10.29
CA ASP A 66 10.34 -9.53 -10.30
C ASP A 66 8.90 -9.21 -9.91
N GLY A 67 8.68 -8.12 -9.16
CA GLY A 67 7.36 -7.73 -8.67
C GLY A 67 7.31 -6.32 -8.08
N ILE A 68 6.10 -5.85 -7.80
CA ILE A 68 5.86 -4.50 -7.32
C ILE A 68 4.96 -4.54 -6.08
N ILE A 69 5.34 -3.77 -5.05
CA ILE A 69 4.49 -3.51 -3.89
C ILE A 69 4.17 -2.02 -3.84
N HIS A 70 2.88 -1.70 -3.96
CA HIS A 70 2.40 -0.33 -3.97
C HIS A 70 1.76 0.07 -2.64
N THR A 71 2.50 0.81 -1.82
CA THR A 71 2.00 1.39 -0.56
C THR A 71 1.99 2.93 -0.58
N GLY A 72 2.45 3.52 -1.69
CA GLY A 72 2.43 4.96 -1.88
C GLY A 72 1.01 5.48 -2.07
N TYR A 73 0.65 6.54 -1.35
CA TYR A 73 -0.62 7.24 -1.51
C TYR A 73 -0.51 8.67 -1.02
N ASN A 74 -1.19 9.60 -1.69
CA ASN A 74 -1.29 10.98 -1.20
C ASN A 74 -2.42 11.07 -0.17
N HIS A 75 -2.07 11.38 1.09
CA HIS A 75 -3.03 11.52 2.19
C HIS A 75 -3.52 12.95 2.39
N ASP A 76 -3.46 13.79 1.36
CA ASP A 76 -4.15 15.08 1.39
C ASP A 76 -5.65 14.85 1.17
N PHE A 77 -6.38 14.76 2.25
CA PHE A 77 -7.84 14.53 2.22
C PHE A 77 -8.64 15.67 1.58
N SER A 78 -8.02 16.84 1.34
CA SER A 78 -8.64 17.92 0.58
C SER A 78 -8.66 17.63 -0.93
N GLN A 79 -7.85 16.67 -1.39
CA GLN A 79 -7.67 16.30 -2.81
C GLN A 79 -7.91 14.81 -3.06
N MET A 80 -8.89 14.23 -2.40
CA MET A 80 -9.15 12.78 -2.45
C MET A 80 -9.31 12.22 -3.87
N GLU A 81 -9.96 12.97 -4.77
CA GLU A 81 -10.14 12.52 -6.16
C GLU A 81 -8.83 12.52 -6.95
N ASN A 82 -7.99 13.53 -6.76
CA ASN A 82 -6.67 13.57 -7.37
C ASN A 82 -5.78 12.43 -6.84
N ALA A 83 -5.78 12.23 -5.53
CA ALA A 83 -5.03 11.13 -4.91
C ALA A 83 -5.46 9.76 -5.45
N ALA A 84 -6.76 9.55 -5.64
CA ALA A 84 -7.28 8.31 -6.22
C ALA A 84 -6.98 8.19 -7.73
N ALA A 85 -6.97 9.29 -8.48
CA ALA A 85 -6.59 9.28 -9.89
C ALA A 85 -5.11 8.93 -10.07
N THR A 86 -4.22 9.50 -9.24
CA THR A 86 -2.79 9.17 -9.21
C THR A 86 -2.57 7.69 -8.86
N ASP A 87 -3.24 7.18 -7.82
CA ASP A 87 -3.20 5.77 -7.41
C ASP A 87 -3.66 4.85 -8.55
N PHE A 88 -4.77 5.17 -9.20
CA PHE A 88 -5.31 4.41 -10.33
C PHE A 88 -4.33 4.38 -11.51
N ALA A 89 -3.74 5.53 -11.86
CA ALA A 89 -2.78 5.63 -12.94
C ALA A 89 -1.49 4.84 -12.66
N ALA A 90 -0.97 4.93 -11.43
CA ALA A 90 0.21 4.19 -11.01
C ALA A 90 -0.03 2.67 -11.05
N ILE A 91 -1.14 2.18 -10.50
CA ILE A 91 -1.48 0.75 -10.52
C ILE A 91 -1.71 0.26 -11.96
N THR A 92 -2.37 1.06 -12.81
CA THR A 92 -2.53 0.70 -14.24
C THR A 92 -1.18 0.56 -14.93
N LEU A 93 -0.26 1.51 -14.70
CA LEU A 93 1.10 1.45 -15.23
C LEU A 93 1.86 0.21 -14.75
N PHE A 94 1.73 -0.16 -13.47
CA PHE A 94 2.36 -1.36 -12.93
C PHE A 94 1.78 -2.64 -13.53
N GLY A 95 0.47 -2.64 -13.80
CA GLY A 95 -0.17 -3.69 -14.56
C GLY A 95 0.42 -3.83 -15.97
N ASP A 96 0.66 -2.72 -16.69
CA ASP A 96 1.27 -2.74 -18.02
C ASP A 96 2.72 -3.28 -17.99
N ILE A 97 3.48 -2.91 -16.95
CA ILE A 97 4.87 -3.36 -16.78
C ILE A 97 4.97 -4.86 -16.49
N LEU A 98 4.07 -5.38 -15.66
CA LEU A 98 4.09 -6.79 -15.22
C LEU A 98 3.30 -7.74 -16.13
N GLU A 99 2.64 -7.23 -17.17
CA GLU A 99 1.80 -8.05 -18.05
C GLU A 99 2.54 -9.26 -18.62
N GLY A 100 1.98 -10.45 -18.45
CA GLY A 100 2.54 -11.70 -18.94
C GLY A 100 3.75 -12.25 -18.15
N THR A 101 4.19 -11.54 -17.09
CA THR A 101 5.39 -11.97 -16.33
C THR A 101 5.08 -12.98 -15.23
N ASN A 102 3.81 -13.14 -14.85
CA ASN A 102 3.39 -13.83 -13.62
C ASN A 102 4.02 -13.22 -12.35
N GLY A 103 4.48 -11.97 -12.43
CA GLY A 103 5.04 -11.23 -11.30
C GLY A 103 3.96 -10.77 -10.31
N PRO A 104 4.28 -10.63 -9.02
CA PRO A 104 3.34 -10.12 -8.04
C PRO A 104 3.14 -8.60 -8.16
N LEU A 105 1.87 -8.17 -8.16
CA LEU A 105 1.46 -6.80 -7.90
C LEU A 105 0.66 -6.77 -6.61
N VAL A 106 1.28 -6.40 -5.51
CA VAL A 106 0.62 -6.30 -4.20
C VAL A 106 0.40 -4.83 -3.85
N PHE A 107 -0.81 -4.45 -3.54
CA PHE A 107 -1.12 -3.04 -3.28
C PHE A 107 -1.98 -2.83 -2.04
N ALA A 108 -1.80 -1.68 -1.40
CA ALA A 108 -2.59 -1.28 -0.25
C ALA A 108 -4.01 -0.87 -0.67
N SER A 109 -5.01 -1.39 0.01
CA SER A 109 -6.40 -0.97 -0.04
C SER A 109 -6.94 -0.80 1.38
N GLY A 110 -8.24 -0.72 1.59
CA GLY A 110 -8.85 -0.54 2.91
C GLY A 110 -10.14 -1.33 3.06
N ILE A 111 -10.45 -1.71 4.31
CA ILE A 111 -11.66 -2.48 4.63
C ILE A 111 -12.89 -1.60 4.92
N LEU A 112 -12.79 -0.27 4.82
CA LEU A 112 -13.92 0.59 5.17
C LEU A 112 -15.09 0.41 4.19
N GLY A 113 -16.16 -0.13 4.72
CA GLY A 113 -17.52 0.09 4.21
C GLY A 113 -18.19 -1.04 3.46
N ALA A 114 -17.55 -2.20 3.15
CA ALA A 114 -18.28 -3.15 2.32
C ALA A 114 -17.82 -4.62 2.37
N VAL A 115 -16.75 -4.95 3.07
CA VAL A 115 -16.22 -6.33 3.02
C VAL A 115 -16.15 -6.93 4.41
N SER A 116 -16.58 -8.18 4.55
CA SER A 116 -16.54 -8.94 5.79
C SER A 116 -15.50 -10.05 5.75
N VAL A 117 -15.19 -10.55 4.56
CA VAL A 117 -14.21 -11.61 4.32
C VAL A 117 -13.36 -11.28 3.07
N GLU A 118 -12.24 -11.97 2.92
CA GLU A 118 -11.25 -11.75 1.86
C GLU A 118 -11.80 -12.04 0.45
N THR A 119 -12.81 -12.89 0.34
CA THR A 119 -13.46 -13.23 -0.94
C THR A 119 -14.52 -12.24 -1.38
N ASP A 120 -14.91 -11.30 -0.50
CA ASP A 120 -15.90 -10.28 -0.88
C ASP A 120 -15.34 -9.38 -1.98
N ARG A 121 -16.21 -9.02 -2.92
CA ARG A 121 -15.90 -8.08 -4.01
C ARG A 121 -16.75 -6.82 -3.79
N PRO A 122 -16.15 -5.72 -3.31
CA PRO A 122 -16.90 -4.48 -3.17
C PRO A 122 -17.31 -3.96 -4.54
N ASP A 123 -18.56 -3.50 -4.63
CA ASP A 123 -19.05 -2.84 -5.85
C ASP A 123 -18.52 -1.39 -5.91
N PRO A 124 -17.63 -1.06 -6.85
CA PRO A 124 -17.09 0.28 -6.96
C PRO A 124 -18.15 1.33 -7.33
N ALA A 125 -19.30 0.93 -7.88
CA ALA A 125 -20.38 1.85 -8.23
C ALA A 125 -21.16 2.33 -7.01
N THR A 126 -21.21 1.53 -5.94
CA THR A 126 -21.94 1.86 -4.70
C THR A 126 -21.04 2.34 -3.58
N SER A 127 -19.72 2.26 -3.77
CA SER A 127 -18.74 2.67 -2.76
C SER A 127 -18.43 4.17 -2.83
N TRP A 128 -18.35 4.79 -1.65
CA TRP A 128 -17.88 6.16 -1.50
C TRP A 128 -16.36 6.30 -1.66
N SER A 129 -15.60 5.19 -1.60
CA SER A 129 -14.14 5.21 -1.71
C SER A 129 -13.68 5.06 -3.16
N PRO A 130 -13.03 6.07 -3.75
CA PRO A 130 -12.51 5.99 -5.11
C PRO A 130 -11.47 4.86 -5.31
N ARG A 131 -10.75 4.47 -4.25
CA ARG A 131 -9.74 3.38 -4.30
C ARG A 131 -10.33 2.01 -4.60
N LEU A 132 -11.61 1.78 -4.33
CA LEU A 132 -12.26 0.51 -4.66
C LEU A 132 -12.38 0.27 -6.16
N ARG A 133 -12.35 1.32 -6.99
CA ARG A 133 -12.28 1.18 -8.46
C ARG A 133 -10.95 0.57 -8.88
N THR A 134 -9.85 1.05 -8.28
CA THR A 134 -8.49 0.53 -8.50
C THR A 134 -8.40 -0.93 -8.07
N GLU A 135 -8.94 -1.26 -6.90
CA GLU A 135 -8.96 -2.63 -6.38
C GLU A 135 -9.75 -3.55 -7.31
N ALA A 136 -10.98 -3.17 -7.70
CA ALA A 136 -11.83 -3.98 -8.57
C ALA A 136 -11.17 -4.24 -9.95
N LEU A 137 -10.47 -3.23 -10.50
CA LEU A 137 -9.72 -3.37 -11.74
C LEU A 137 -8.57 -4.36 -11.58
N ALA A 138 -7.70 -4.14 -10.60
CA ALA A 138 -6.46 -4.88 -10.47
C ALA A 138 -6.67 -6.34 -10.06
N LEU A 139 -7.67 -6.65 -9.25
CA LEU A 139 -7.96 -8.03 -8.84
C LEU A 139 -8.37 -8.96 -9.99
N GLY A 140 -8.82 -8.44 -11.13
CA GLY A 140 -9.14 -9.23 -12.32
C GLY A 140 -7.93 -9.56 -13.21
N TRP A 141 -6.74 -9.05 -12.89
CA TRP A 141 -5.59 -9.17 -13.79
C TRP A 141 -4.86 -10.51 -13.74
N GLY A 142 -5.13 -11.34 -12.76
CA GLY A 142 -4.64 -12.72 -12.74
C GLY A 142 -5.09 -13.49 -13.98
N GLU A 143 -6.38 -13.42 -14.30
CA GLU A 143 -6.97 -14.09 -15.46
C GLU A 143 -6.72 -13.34 -16.78
N THR A 144 -6.74 -12.01 -16.75
CA THR A 144 -6.77 -11.21 -17.99
C THR A 144 -5.40 -10.75 -18.46
N ARG A 145 -4.41 -10.62 -17.56
CA ARG A 145 -3.09 -10.07 -17.85
C ARG A 145 -1.92 -10.96 -17.41
N GLY A 146 -2.17 -12.11 -16.78
CA GLY A 146 -1.12 -13.01 -16.30
C GLY A 146 -0.22 -12.37 -15.22
N ILE A 147 -0.84 -11.66 -14.28
CA ILE A 147 -0.19 -10.98 -13.15
C ILE A 147 -0.73 -11.58 -11.85
N ARG A 148 0.12 -11.86 -10.87
CA ARG A 148 -0.34 -12.25 -9.52
C ARG A 148 -0.73 -11.00 -8.72
N SER A 149 -1.96 -10.53 -8.93
CA SER A 149 -2.48 -9.31 -8.31
C SER A 149 -3.15 -9.59 -6.96
N ALA A 150 -2.81 -8.83 -5.92
CA ALA A 150 -3.39 -8.97 -4.60
C ALA A 150 -3.56 -7.62 -3.88
N ALA A 151 -4.74 -7.40 -3.29
CA ALA A 151 -5.03 -6.22 -2.48
C ALA A 151 -4.88 -6.54 -1.00
N VAL A 152 -4.05 -5.79 -0.29
CA VAL A 152 -4.02 -5.80 1.18
C VAL A 152 -5.02 -4.78 1.70
N ARG A 153 -6.18 -5.26 2.13
CA ARG A 153 -7.24 -4.44 2.73
C ARG A 153 -6.91 -4.13 4.16
N LEU A 154 -6.19 -3.04 4.35
CA LEU A 154 -5.74 -2.59 5.66
C LEU A 154 -6.88 -2.15 6.56
N ALA A 155 -6.76 -2.50 7.85
CA ALA A 155 -7.60 -1.92 8.88
C ALA A 155 -7.44 -0.39 8.91
N PRO A 156 -8.47 0.38 9.29
CA PRO A 156 -8.35 1.84 9.41
C PRO A 156 -7.33 2.26 10.48
N THR A 157 -6.98 1.35 11.38
CA THR A 157 -5.89 1.53 12.33
C THR A 157 -4.78 0.53 12.03
N VAL A 158 -3.68 1.01 11.47
CA VAL A 158 -2.41 0.28 11.37
C VAL A 158 -1.45 0.90 12.39
N HIS A 159 -1.34 0.27 13.56
CA HIS A 159 -0.61 0.83 14.70
C HIS A 159 0.77 0.19 14.93
N GLY A 160 1.57 0.83 15.76
CA GLY A 160 2.90 0.34 16.16
C GLY A 160 3.69 1.41 16.88
N GLU A 161 4.93 1.09 17.25
CA GLU A 161 5.84 2.07 17.85
C GLU A 161 6.10 3.23 16.88
N GLY A 162 5.98 4.46 17.38
CA GLY A 162 6.13 5.67 16.58
C GLY A 162 4.89 6.03 15.75
N ASP A 163 3.72 5.43 16.03
CA ASP A 163 2.46 5.78 15.35
C ASP A 163 2.14 7.26 15.50
N HIS A 164 1.93 7.94 14.38
CA HIS A 164 1.52 9.33 14.31
C HIS A 164 0.19 9.50 13.56
N GLY A 165 -0.51 8.38 13.31
CA GLY A 165 -1.75 8.35 12.54
C GLY A 165 -3.00 8.56 13.39
N PHE A 166 -4.08 7.88 12.97
CA PHE A 166 -5.43 8.08 13.45
C PHE A 166 -5.57 7.90 14.99
N ILE A 167 -5.00 6.84 15.55
CA ILE A 167 -5.11 6.58 17.01
C ILE A 167 -4.37 7.65 17.80
N GLN A 168 -3.17 8.04 17.37
CA GLN A 168 -2.42 9.11 18.05
C GLN A 168 -3.18 10.44 18.03
N ALA A 169 -3.83 10.75 16.89
CA ALA A 169 -4.65 11.94 16.79
C ALA A 169 -5.85 11.90 17.75
N MET A 170 -6.55 10.76 17.85
CA MET A 170 -7.64 10.57 18.81
C MET A 170 -7.15 10.72 20.28
N VAL A 171 -6.06 10.07 20.62
CA VAL A 171 -5.47 10.18 21.96
C VAL A 171 -5.12 11.62 22.31
N ASN A 172 -4.56 12.38 21.38
CA ASN A 172 -4.23 13.78 21.59
C ASN A 172 -5.50 14.65 21.76
N PHE A 173 -6.54 14.38 20.99
CA PHE A 173 -7.83 15.04 21.12
C PHE A 173 -8.47 14.76 22.51
N ASP A 174 -8.52 13.51 22.93
CA ASP A 174 -9.08 13.11 24.23
C ASP A 174 -8.29 13.73 25.40
N LYS A 175 -6.95 13.76 25.31
CA LYS A 175 -6.11 14.44 26.29
C LYS A 175 -6.40 15.94 26.36
N ALA A 176 -6.54 16.61 25.23
CA ALA A 176 -6.87 18.03 25.17
C ALA A 176 -8.27 18.32 25.72
N ALA A 177 -9.23 17.43 25.47
CA ALA A 177 -10.61 17.54 25.98
C ALA A 177 -10.75 17.14 27.46
N GLY A 178 -9.73 16.52 28.06
CA GLY A 178 -9.77 15.99 29.42
C GLY A 178 -10.74 14.81 29.63
N LYS A 179 -11.18 14.19 28.54
CA LYS A 179 -12.12 13.05 28.55
C LYS A 179 -11.99 12.25 27.26
N ALA A 180 -12.18 10.94 27.35
CA ALA A 180 -12.30 10.05 26.20
C ALA A 180 -13.77 9.72 25.94
N GLY A 181 -14.18 9.74 24.66
CA GLY A 181 -15.50 9.35 24.22
C GLY A 181 -15.52 7.93 23.63
N TYR A 182 -16.68 7.28 23.70
CA TYR A 182 -16.91 6.02 22.99
C TYR A 182 -18.34 5.95 22.48
N VAL A 183 -18.55 5.15 21.41
CA VAL A 183 -19.88 4.98 20.81
C VAL A 183 -20.34 3.54 21.03
N GLY A 184 -21.12 3.31 22.09
CA GLY A 184 -21.73 2.02 22.40
C GLY A 184 -20.71 0.87 22.48
N ALA A 185 -21.12 -0.34 22.10
CA ALA A 185 -20.28 -1.55 22.04
C ALA A 185 -19.68 -1.77 20.65
N THR A 186 -19.24 -0.72 19.98
CA THR A 186 -18.69 -0.77 18.62
C THR A 186 -17.33 -1.49 18.61
N ARG A 187 -17.12 -2.34 17.60
CA ARG A 187 -15.82 -2.95 17.32
C ARG A 187 -15.09 -2.10 16.29
N TRP A 188 -13.79 -1.92 16.49
CA TRP A 188 -12.94 -1.19 15.57
C TRP A 188 -11.78 -2.08 15.13
N PRO A 189 -11.62 -2.34 13.82
CA PRO A 189 -10.55 -3.18 13.35
C PRO A 189 -9.20 -2.45 13.43
N ALA A 190 -8.18 -3.19 13.87
CA ALA A 190 -6.82 -2.71 13.98
C ALA A 190 -5.84 -3.84 13.63
N VAL A 191 -4.68 -3.48 13.14
CA VAL A 191 -3.58 -4.40 12.85
C VAL A 191 -2.25 -3.75 13.23
N HIS A 192 -1.31 -4.55 13.75
CA HIS A 192 0.04 -4.06 13.97
C HIS A 192 0.78 -3.91 12.64
N ARG A 193 1.56 -2.82 12.48
CA ARG A 193 2.23 -2.51 11.20
C ARG A 193 3.20 -3.60 10.73
N LEU A 194 3.84 -4.33 11.64
CA LEU A 194 4.74 -5.43 11.29
C LEU A 194 3.98 -6.65 10.77
N ASP A 195 2.77 -6.92 11.31
CA ASP A 195 1.93 -8.00 10.79
C ASP A 195 1.38 -7.64 9.40
N ALA A 196 1.00 -6.37 9.19
CA ALA A 196 0.64 -5.89 7.86
C ALA A 196 1.82 -6.03 6.88
N ALA A 197 3.04 -5.63 7.28
CA ALA A 197 4.24 -5.77 6.45
C ALA A 197 4.52 -7.22 6.06
N ARG A 198 4.40 -8.14 7.03
CA ARG A 198 4.54 -9.57 6.79
C ARG A 198 3.52 -10.09 5.78
N LEU A 199 2.26 -9.62 5.84
CA LEU A 199 1.25 -10.00 4.87
C LEU A 199 1.61 -9.54 3.45
N PHE A 200 2.12 -8.31 3.28
CA PHE A 200 2.60 -7.84 1.98
C PHE A 200 3.68 -8.75 1.41
N ARG A 201 4.64 -9.18 2.24
CA ARG A 201 5.70 -10.10 1.81
C ARG A 201 5.13 -11.46 1.40
N ILE A 202 4.31 -12.08 2.23
CA ILE A 202 3.69 -13.39 1.94
C ILE A 202 2.91 -13.33 0.62
N LEU A 203 2.13 -12.28 0.38
CA LEU A 203 1.40 -12.12 -0.87
C LEU A 203 2.32 -11.93 -2.07
N ALA A 204 3.43 -11.22 -1.93
CA ALA A 204 4.41 -11.09 -3.00
C ALA A 204 5.08 -12.45 -3.34
N GLU A 205 5.34 -13.28 -2.33
CA GLU A 205 5.97 -14.58 -2.51
C GLU A 205 4.99 -15.65 -3.01
N GLU A 206 3.78 -15.72 -2.44
CA GLU A 206 2.94 -16.92 -2.49
C GLU A 206 1.53 -16.69 -3.06
N ALA A 207 1.05 -15.43 -3.21
CA ALA A 207 -0.32 -15.25 -3.68
C ALA A 207 -0.50 -15.92 -5.04
N PRO A 208 -1.46 -16.84 -5.19
CA PRO A 208 -1.86 -17.31 -6.51
C PRO A 208 -2.41 -16.11 -7.28
N GLY A 209 -2.16 -16.00 -8.54
CA GLY A 209 -2.91 -15.06 -9.38
C GLY A 209 -4.41 -15.34 -9.22
N ASN A 210 -5.23 -14.30 -9.15
CA ASN A 210 -6.68 -14.46 -9.08
C ASN A 210 -7.24 -14.93 -10.41
#